data_57fa2d534eae205b1e41eb910a64acaf
#
_entry.id   57fa2d534eae205b1e41eb910a64acaf
#
_cell.length_a   1.000
_cell.length_b   1.000
_cell.length_c   1.000
_cell.angle_alpha   90.00
_cell.angle_beta   90.00
_cell.angle_gamma   90.00
#
_symmetry.space_group_name_H-M   'P 1'
#
loop_
_entity.id
_entity.type
_entity.pdbx_description
1 polymer ?
#
loop_
_entity_poly.entity_id
_entity_poly.type
_entity_poly.pdbx_seq_one_letter_code
_entity_poly.pdbx_strand_id
1 'polypeptide(L)'
;MTLQQLRQVLTIAESNSMNEAAKKLFVSQPNLSATVREVEEELGITVFMRNNRGITVTAEGEEFLGYAKQVVEQYHLLENRYLNVESKKKFSVSMQHYSFAVKAFVQLAKEVGMDEYEFAVHETKTKEVIDNVKNLKSEIGVLYLSDFNEKVLRKLFKECDIEFKELFTCNTYVYLWKKHPLAG
;
A
#
# COMPACT_ATOMS: atom_id res chain seq x y z
N MET A 1 2.27 16.81 17.21
CA MET A 1 2.44 15.45 16.63
C MET A 1 3.91 15.18 16.32
N THR A 2 4.43 13.99 16.63
CA THR A 2 5.83 13.58 16.48
C THR A 2 5.95 12.37 15.54
N LEU A 3 7.14 12.15 14.96
CA LEU A 3 7.41 10.99 14.12
C LEU A 3 7.19 9.66 14.87
N GLN A 4 7.52 9.63 16.17
CA GLN A 4 7.29 8.46 17.01
C GLN A 4 5.78 8.17 17.15
N GLN A 5 4.95 9.20 17.35
CA GLN A 5 3.50 9.05 17.39
C GLN A 5 2.95 8.55 16.05
N LEU A 6 3.47 9.03 14.90
CA LEU A 6 3.11 8.52 13.58
C LEU A 6 3.45 7.02 13.43
N ARG A 7 4.65 6.61 13.82
CA ARG A 7 5.03 5.18 13.82
C ARG A 7 4.12 4.34 14.71
N GLN A 8 3.74 4.85 15.88
CA GLN A 8 2.85 4.13 16.80
C GLN A 8 1.44 3.95 16.22
N VAL A 9 0.85 4.99 15.63
CA VAL A 9 -0.50 4.87 15.03
C VAL A 9 -0.49 3.96 13.81
N LEU A 10 0.56 3.98 12.98
CA LEU A 10 0.73 3.06 11.86
C LEU A 10 0.81 1.60 12.34
N THR A 11 1.59 1.32 13.40
CA THR A 11 1.69 -0.02 13.96
C THR A 11 0.36 -0.51 14.55
N ILE A 12 -0.46 0.39 15.12
CA ILE A 12 -1.81 0.06 15.59
C ILE A 12 -2.70 -0.36 14.42
N ALA A 13 -2.67 0.39 13.31
CA ALA A 13 -3.46 0.10 12.13
C ALA A 13 -3.10 -1.27 11.49
N GLU A 14 -1.84 -1.68 11.61
CA GLU A 14 -1.33 -2.97 11.12
C GLU A 14 -1.51 -4.12 12.12
N SER A 15 -2.13 -3.86 13.28
CA SER A 15 -2.31 -4.83 14.34
C SER A 15 -3.80 -5.14 14.56
N ASN A 16 -4.11 -6.38 14.98
CA ASN A 16 -5.48 -6.78 15.25
C ASN A 16 -6.05 -6.18 16.56
N SER A 17 -5.15 -5.71 17.45
CA SER A 17 -5.55 -5.14 18.73
C SER A 17 -4.50 -4.17 19.28
N MET A 18 -4.95 -3.28 20.18
CA MET A 18 -4.07 -2.37 20.92
C MET A 18 -2.99 -3.10 21.72
N ASN A 19 -3.33 -4.27 22.29
CA ASN A 19 -2.39 -5.07 23.05
C ASN A 19 -1.29 -5.70 22.16
N GLU A 20 -1.64 -6.11 20.96
CA GLU A 20 -0.69 -6.62 19.98
C GLU A 20 0.26 -5.50 19.52
N ALA A 21 -0.27 -4.33 19.19
CA ALA A 21 0.52 -3.17 18.81
C ALA A 21 1.48 -2.76 19.95
N ALA A 22 1.00 -2.73 21.19
CA ALA A 22 1.80 -2.39 22.35
C ALA A 22 2.97 -3.36 22.55
N LYS A 23 2.74 -4.66 22.34
CA LYS A 23 3.81 -5.69 22.37
C LYS A 23 4.84 -5.47 21.25
N LYS A 24 4.39 -5.21 20.01
CA LYS A 24 5.29 -4.93 18.88
C LYS A 24 6.17 -3.70 19.12
N LEU A 25 5.61 -2.69 19.77
CA LEU A 25 6.28 -1.42 20.06
C LEU A 25 7.07 -1.42 21.38
N PHE A 26 7.02 -2.50 22.16
CA PHE A 26 7.63 -2.59 23.49
C PHE A 26 7.20 -1.46 24.45
N VAL A 27 5.92 -1.07 24.38
CA VAL A 27 5.32 -0.05 25.25
C VAL A 27 4.11 -0.63 26.01
N SER A 28 3.66 0.08 27.05
CA SER A 28 2.42 -0.30 27.73
C SER A 28 1.20 0.09 26.90
N GLN A 29 0.15 -0.72 26.94
CA GLN A 29 -1.10 -0.43 26.24
C GLN A 29 -1.74 0.92 26.69
N PRO A 30 -1.72 1.30 27.99
CA PRO A 30 -2.20 2.62 28.40
C PRO A 30 -1.45 3.78 27.73
N ASN A 31 -0.12 3.69 27.64
CA ASN A 31 0.70 4.72 26.98
C ASN A 31 0.34 4.82 25.48
N LEU A 32 0.19 3.68 24.81
CA LEU A 32 -0.20 3.68 23.41
C LEU A 32 -1.61 4.27 23.20
N SER A 33 -2.55 3.99 24.12
CA SER A 33 -3.88 4.59 24.10
C SER A 33 -3.86 6.10 24.35
N ALA A 34 -2.95 6.58 25.19
CA ALA A 34 -2.75 8.01 25.41
C ALA A 34 -2.21 8.69 24.14
N THR A 35 -1.21 8.08 23.47
CA THR A 35 -0.69 8.57 22.19
C THR A 35 -1.78 8.72 21.13
N VAL A 36 -2.65 7.72 20.98
CA VAL A 36 -3.77 7.80 20.03
C VAL A 36 -4.67 8.99 20.35
N ARG A 37 -5.04 9.16 21.63
CA ARG A 37 -5.89 10.27 22.06
C ARG A 37 -5.23 11.63 21.77
N GLU A 38 -3.96 11.79 22.09
CA GLU A 38 -3.20 13.02 21.81
C GLU A 38 -3.20 13.36 20.31
N VAL A 39 -2.99 12.36 19.44
CA VAL A 39 -3.00 12.56 17.98
C VAL A 39 -4.40 12.92 17.49
N GLU A 40 -5.44 12.23 17.96
CA GLU A 40 -6.83 12.49 17.60
C GLU A 40 -7.30 13.88 18.07
N GLU A 41 -6.93 14.28 19.30
CA GLU A 41 -7.22 15.61 19.85
C GLU A 41 -6.50 16.73 19.07
N GLU A 42 -5.22 16.54 18.72
CA GLU A 42 -4.44 17.53 17.95
C GLU A 42 -5.02 17.73 16.55
N LEU A 43 -5.50 16.66 15.92
CA LEU A 43 -6.03 16.69 14.55
C LEU A 43 -7.54 17.01 14.50
N GLY A 44 -8.25 16.86 15.59
CA GLY A 44 -9.71 17.02 15.66
C GLY A 44 -10.49 15.93 14.92
N ILE A 45 -9.90 14.74 14.73
CA ILE A 45 -10.52 13.60 14.05
C ILE A 45 -10.47 12.34 14.92
N THR A 46 -11.30 11.35 14.60
CA THR A 46 -11.22 10.02 15.20
C THR A 46 -10.52 9.08 14.20
N VAL A 47 -9.35 8.57 14.55
CA VAL A 47 -8.58 7.65 13.71
C VAL A 47 -9.05 6.21 13.92
N PHE A 48 -9.30 5.83 15.17
CA PHE A 48 -9.64 4.46 15.53
C PHE A 48 -10.95 4.37 16.29
N MET A 49 -11.80 3.42 15.90
CA MET A 49 -12.98 3.00 16.67
C MET A 49 -12.70 1.66 17.34
N ARG A 50 -13.14 1.55 18.61
CA ARG A 50 -13.10 0.29 19.36
C ARG A 50 -14.48 -0.39 19.26
N ASN A 51 -14.45 -1.66 18.97
CA ASN A 51 -15.64 -2.49 18.96
C ASN A 51 -15.35 -3.85 19.63
N ASN A 52 -16.37 -4.67 19.80
CA ASN A 52 -16.24 -5.99 20.42
C ASN A 52 -15.33 -6.97 19.65
N ARG A 53 -14.92 -6.63 18.44
CA ARG A 53 -14.02 -7.44 17.60
C ARG A 53 -12.60 -6.89 17.55
N GLY A 54 -12.32 -5.78 18.23
CA GLY A 54 -11.01 -5.14 18.28
C GLY A 54 -11.02 -3.68 17.87
N ILE A 55 -10.05 -3.28 17.05
CA ILE A 55 -9.88 -1.92 16.56
C ILE A 55 -10.22 -1.88 15.08
N THR A 56 -10.94 -0.85 14.66
CA THR A 56 -11.20 -0.56 13.23
C THR A 56 -10.77 0.87 12.94
N VAL A 57 -10.22 1.11 11.77
CA VAL A 57 -9.85 2.44 11.28
C VAL A 57 -11.11 3.13 10.74
N THR A 58 -11.26 4.42 10.99
CA THR A 58 -12.32 5.24 10.39
C THR A 58 -11.95 5.68 8.97
N ALA A 59 -12.88 6.24 8.20
CA ALA A 59 -12.58 6.79 6.88
C ALA A 59 -11.58 7.97 6.96
N GLU A 60 -11.74 8.87 7.93
CA GLU A 60 -10.80 9.97 8.21
C GLU A 60 -9.44 9.42 8.67
N GLY A 61 -9.46 8.33 9.46
CA GLY A 61 -8.27 7.62 9.91
C GLY A 61 -7.51 6.99 8.76
N GLU A 62 -8.18 6.38 7.77
CA GLU A 62 -7.52 5.82 6.58
C GLU A 62 -6.77 6.90 5.79
N GLU A 63 -7.40 8.06 5.59
CA GLU A 63 -6.77 9.19 4.94
C GLU A 63 -5.55 9.69 5.72
N PHE A 64 -5.70 9.92 7.01
CA PHE A 64 -4.60 10.34 7.89
C PHE A 64 -3.44 9.35 7.88
N LEU A 65 -3.72 8.04 8.02
CA LEU A 65 -2.69 6.99 8.01
C LEU A 65 -1.94 6.92 6.68
N GLY A 66 -2.61 7.24 5.55
CA GLY A 66 -1.97 7.39 4.25
C GLY A 66 -0.89 8.47 4.27
N TYR A 67 -1.20 9.66 4.77
CA TYR A 67 -0.23 10.75 4.92
C TYR A 67 0.85 10.43 5.97
N ALA A 68 0.47 9.85 7.10
CA ALA A 68 1.40 9.45 8.15
C ALA A 68 2.47 8.49 7.62
N LYS A 69 2.06 7.54 6.78
CA LYS A 69 2.97 6.59 6.13
C LYS A 69 3.95 7.29 5.20
N GLN A 70 3.47 8.24 4.37
CA GLN A 70 4.35 9.02 3.50
C GLN A 70 5.43 9.77 4.28
N VAL A 71 5.05 10.41 5.39
CA VAL A 71 6.02 11.13 6.25
C VAL A 71 7.06 10.19 6.83
N VAL A 72 6.64 9.02 7.34
CA VAL A 72 7.56 8.02 7.91
C VAL A 72 8.50 7.46 6.84
N GLU A 73 8.01 7.19 5.63
CA GLU A 73 8.84 6.72 4.51
C GLU A 73 9.84 7.79 4.06
N GLN A 74 9.44 9.06 3.96
CA GLN A 74 10.37 10.16 3.66
C GLN A 74 11.46 10.29 4.74
N TYR A 75 11.10 10.11 6.00
CA TYR A 75 12.07 10.10 7.08
C TYR A 75 13.06 8.93 6.96
N HIS A 76 12.60 7.73 6.61
CA HIS A 76 13.47 6.59 6.36
C HIS A 76 14.42 6.83 5.19
N LEU A 77 13.97 7.48 4.11
CA LEU A 77 14.85 7.86 3.00
C LEU A 77 15.97 8.80 3.47
N LEU A 78 15.64 9.74 4.35
CA LEU A 78 16.61 10.65 4.95
C LEU A 78 17.60 9.90 5.86
N GLU A 79 17.12 9.02 6.73
CA GLU A 79 17.98 8.16 7.57
C GLU A 79 18.94 7.32 6.69
N ASN A 80 18.42 6.65 5.66
CA ASN A 80 19.23 5.84 4.76
C ASN A 80 20.29 6.67 4.02
N ARG A 81 19.94 7.89 3.63
CA ARG A 81 20.86 8.79 2.91
C ARG A 81 22.03 9.26 3.74
N TYR A 82 21.80 9.55 5.02
CA TYR A 82 22.79 10.25 5.86
C TYR A 82 23.37 9.42 7.02
N LEU A 83 22.65 8.39 7.47
CA LEU A 83 23.07 7.57 8.61
C LEU A 83 23.70 6.23 8.20
N ASN A 84 23.89 5.98 6.88
CA ASN A 84 24.42 4.73 6.33
C ASN A 84 23.76 3.48 6.96
N VAL A 85 22.48 3.57 7.28
CA VAL A 85 21.71 2.39 7.67
C VAL A 85 21.59 1.52 6.43
N GLU A 86 22.26 0.37 6.44
CA GLU A 86 22.16 -0.65 5.38
C GLU A 86 20.74 -1.28 5.36
N SER A 87 19.74 -0.47 5.06
CA SER A 87 18.42 -1.00 4.73
C SER A 87 18.32 -1.17 3.23
N LYS A 88 17.99 -2.37 2.78
CA LYS A 88 17.71 -2.61 1.38
C LYS A 88 16.60 -1.66 0.92
N LYS A 89 16.79 -1.06 -0.25
CA LYS A 89 15.74 -0.27 -0.89
C LYS A 89 14.56 -1.20 -1.20
N LYS A 90 13.36 -0.78 -0.88
CA LYS A 90 12.16 -1.53 -1.25
C LYS A 90 11.73 -1.17 -2.66
N PHE A 91 11.36 -2.17 -3.43
CA PHE A 91 10.71 -2.00 -4.73
C PHE A 91 9.57 -3.00 -4.84
N SER A 92 8.37 -2.50 -4.82
CA SER A 92 7.17 -3.32 -4.85
C SER A 92 6.23 -2.91 -5.98
N VAL A 93 5.58 -3.90 -6.57
CA VAL A 93 4.61 -3.72 -7.64
C VAL A 93 3.29 -4.37 -7.25
N SER A 94 2.22 -3.62 -7.33
CA SER A 94 0.86 -4.15 -7.20
C SER A 94 0.23 -4.34 -8.56
N MET A 95 -0.36 -5.50 -8.81
CA MET A 95 -0.97 -5.82 -10.10
C MET A 95 -2.11 -6.81 -9.94
N GLN A 96 -2.94 -6.94 -10.98
CA GLN A 96 -3.77 -8.11 -11.17
C GLN A 96 -2.93 -9.26 -11.72
N HIS A 97 -3.56 -10.39 -12.00
CA HIS A 97 -2.87 -11.56 -12.55
C HIS A 97 -2.40 -11.32 -14.00
N TYR A 98 -1.19 -10.74 -14.15
CA TYR A 98 -0.56 -10.46 -15.46
C TYR A 98 0.77 -11.19 -15.58
N SER A 99 0.80 -12.29 -16.32
CA SER A 99 2.01 -13.08 -16.52
C SER A 99 3.16 -12.29 -17.18
N PHE A 100 2.87 -11.31 -18.04
CA PHE A 100 3.88 -10.46 -18.64
C PHE A 100 4.54 -9.54 -17.61
N ALA A 101 3.75 -8.97 -16.70
CA ALA A 101 4.25 -8.08 -15.66
C ALA A 101 5.09 -8.84 -14.63
N VAL A 102 4.67 -10.05 -14.24
CA VAL A 102 5.46 -10.92 -13.37
C VAL A 102 6.80 -11.28 -14.02
N LYS A 103 6.81 -11.63 -15.32
CA LYS A 103 8.07 -11.91 -16.04
C LYS A 103 9.00 -10.71 -16.08
N ALA A 104 8.48 -9.53 -16.39
CA ALA A 104 9.27 -8.30 -16.42
C ALA A 104 9.84 -7.97 -15.01
N PHE A 105 9.04 -8.13 -13.97
CA PHE A 105 9.46 -7.94 -12.59
C PHE A 105 10.59 -8.90 -12.18
N VAL A 106 10.46 -10.18 -12.50
CA VAL A 106 11.49 -11.19 -12.22
C VAL A 106 12.79 -10.90 -12.99
N GLN A 107 12.67 -10.44 -14.24
CA GLN A 107 13.84 -10.04 -15.03
C GLN A 107 14.53 -8.82 -14.40
N LEU A 108 13.78 -7.79 -14.03
CA LEU A 108 14.30 -6.60 -13.35
C LEU A 108 15.04 -6.99 -12.05
N ALA A 109 14.44 -7.84 -11.22
CA ALA A 109 15.04 -8.29 -9.97
C ALA A 109 16.36 -9.05 -10.18
N LYS A 110 16.48 -9.82 -11.28
CA LYS A 110 17.72 -10.49 -11.65
C LYS A 110 18.81 -9.55 -12.17
N GLU A 111 18.42 -8.51 -12.90
CA GLU A 111 19.36 -7.54 -13.47
C GLU A 111 19.91 -6.58 -12.41
N VAL A 112 19.04 -6.15 -11.49
CA VAL A 112 19.41 -5.20 -10.40
C VAL A 112 20.10 -5.91 -9.24
N GLY A 113 19.74 -7.15 -8.98
CA GLY A 113 20.26 -7.94 -7.86
C GLY A 113 19.48 -7.73 -6.55
N MET A 114 19.60 -8.70 -5.66
CA MET A 114 18.89 -8.72 -4.38
C MET A 114 19.72 -8.16 -3.21
N ASP A 115 20.93 -7.69 -3.47
CA ASP A 115 21.82 -7.20 -2.41
C ASP A 115 21.40 -5.83 -1.91
N GLU A 116 21.01 -4.94 -2.84
CA GLU A 116 20.59 -3.57 -2.52
C GLU A 116 19.07 -3.41 -2.40
N TYR A 117 18.27 -4.35 -2.92
CA TYR A 117 16.82 -4.22 -3.00
C TYR A 117 16.08 -5.38 -2.36
N GLU A 118 14.97 -5.04 -1.69
CA GLU A 118 13.91 -5.98 -1.29
C GLU A 118 12.77 -5.85 -2.30
N PHE A 119 12.54 -6.91 -3.07
CA PHE A 119 11.52 -6.94 -4.11
C PHE A 119 10.23 -7.58 -3.63
N ALA A 120 9.07 -6.97 -3.89
CA ALA A 120 7.77 -7.53 -3.57
C ALA A 120 6.77 -7.38 -4.72
N VAL A 121 5.96 -8.41 -4.94
CA VAL A 121 4.81 -8.37 -5.87
C VAL A 121 3.54 -8.62 -5.08
N HIS A 122 2.56 -7.74 -5.23
CA HIS A 122 1.24 -7.87 -4.64
C HIS A 122 0.22 -8.15 -5.75
N GLU A 123 -0.24 -9.39 -5.84
CA GLU A 123 -1.33 -9.74 -6.75
C GLU A 123 -2.67 -9.48 -6.06
N THR A 124 -3.46 -8.54 -6.60
CA THR A 124 -4.66 -8.06 -5.93
C THR A 124 -5.67 -7.47 -6.91
N LYS A 125 -6.81 -6.95 -6.41
CA LYS A 125 -7.87 -6.35 -7.22
C LYS A 125 -7.53 -4.91 -7.61
N THR A 126 -8.16 -4.41 -8.69
CA THR A 126 -7.93 -3.08 -9.25
C THR A 126 -7.97 -1.96 -8.20
N LYS A 127 -8.96 -1.96 -7.30
CA LYS A 127 -9.06 -0.95 -6.24
C LYS A 127 -7.84 -1.01 -5.31
N GLU A 128 -7.49 -2.20 -4.85
CA GLU A 128 -6.34 -2.40 -3.95
C GLU A 128 -5.00 -2.06 -4.62
N VAL A 129 -4.88 -2.24 -5.96
CA VAL A 129 -3.70 -1.77 -6.71
C VAL A 129 -3.55 -0.26 -6.55
N ILE A 130 -4.65 0.49 -6.75
CA ILE A 130 -4.68 1.95 -6.62
C ILE A 130 -4.38 2.35 -5.16
N ASP A 131 -5.04 1.72 -4.21
CA ASP A 131 -4.84 2.00 -2.77
C ASP A 131 -3.39 1.69 -2.34
N ASN A 132 -2.79 0.62 -2.85
CA ASN A 132 -1.40 0.27 -2.55
C ASN A 132 -0.40 1.31 -3.09
N VAL A 133 -0.65 1.86 -4.29
CA VAL A 133 0.19 2.93 -4.85
C VAL A 133 -0.05 4.24 -4.10
N LYS A 134 -1.30 4.63 -3.87
CA LYS A 134 -1.66 5.82 -3.10
C LYS A 134 -0.99 5.84 -1.72
N ASN A 135 -0.99 4.68 -1.05
CA ASN A 135 -0.47 4.54 0.33
C ASN A 135 1.01 4.14 0.37
N LEU A 136 1.74 4.27 -0.74
CA LEU A 136 3.17 3.92 -0.85
C LEU A 136 3.51 2.49 -0.36
N LYS A 137 2.55 1.57 -0.47
CA LYS A 137 2.78 0.14 -0.25
C LYS A 137 3.41 -0.51 -1.48
N SER A 138 3.19 0.09 -2.64
CA SER A 138 3.84 -0.26 -3.91
C SER A 138 4.24 0.99 -4.67
N GLU A 139 5.43 0.97 -5.26
CA GLU A 139 5.95 2.07 -6.08
C GLU A 139 5.25 2.12 -7.42
N ILE A 140 4.79 0.97 -7.92
CA ILE A 140 4.13 0.86 -9.23
C ILE A 140 2.86 0.02 -9.09
N GLY A 141 1.80 0.47 -9.78
CA GLY A 141 0.58 -0.29 -10.02
C GLY A 141 0.46 -0.67 -11.49
N VAL A 142 0.20 -1.94 -11.80
CA VAL A 142 -0.10 -2.40 -13.16
C VAL A 142 -1.58 -2.79 -13.23
N LEU A 143 -2.32 -2.14 -14.11
CA LEU A 143 -3.74 -2.40 -14.33
C LEU A 143 -4.11 -2.19 -15.79
N TYR A 144 -5.31 -2.62 -16.21
CA TYR A 144 -5.80 -2.37 -17.55
C TYR A 144 -6.93 -1.32 -17.56
N LEU A 145 -6.94 -0.52 -18.62
CA LEU A 145 -8.06 0.32 -18.99
C LEU A 145 -8.83 -0.31 -20.14
N SER A 146 -10.13 -0.14 -20.11
CA SER A 146 -11.06 -0.49 -21.18
C SER A 146 -12.14 0.60 -21.27
N ASP A 147 -12.90 0.64 -22.34
CA ASP A 147 -14.02 1.58 -22.51
C ASP A 147 -15.01 1.53 -21.32
N PHE A 148 -15.05 0.40 -20.62
CA PHE A 148 -15.94 0.16 -19.49
C PHE A 148 -15.49 0.81 -18.19
N ASN A 149 -14.18 0.87 -17.92
CA ASN A 149 -13.64 1.31 -16.64
C ASN A 149 -12.78 2.58 -16.71
N GLU A 150 -12.36 2.99 -17.90
CA GLU A 150 -11.42 4.09 -18.10
C GLU A 150 -11.89 5.38 -17.42
N LYS A 151 -13.15 5.78 -17.62
CA LYS A 151 -13.69 7.03 -17.06
C LYS A 151 -13.63 7.04 -15.53
N VAL A 152 -13.95 5.92 -14.91
CA VAL A 152 -13.94 5.78 -13.44
C VAL A 152 -12.51 5.75 -12.91
N LEU A 153 -11.62 4.98 -13.56
CA LEU A 153 -10.24 4.86 -13.11
C LEU A 153 -9.45 6.16 -13.28
N ARG A 154 -9.62 6.87 -14.40
CA ARG A 154 -8.98 8.19 -14.60
C ARG A 154 -9.42 9.22 -13.56
N LYS A 155 -10.68 9.17 -13.13
CA LYS A 155 -11.16 10.02 -12.03
C LYS A 155 -10.45 9.67 -10.72
N LEU A 156 -10.36 8.37 -10.39
CA LEU A 156 -9.67 7.89 -9.19
C LEU A 156 -8.17 8.24 -9.21
N PHE A 157 -7.49 8.11 -10.34
CA PHE A 157 -6.08 8.50 -10.45
C PHE A 157 -5.88 9.98 -10.12
N LYS A 158 -6.77 10.84 -10.64
CA LYS A 158 -6.72 12.27 -10.35
C LYS A 158 -7.00 12.58 -8.87
N GLU A 159 -7.98 11.90 -8.26
CA GLU A 159 -8.32 12.08 -6.84
C GLU A 159 -7.21 11.55 -5.91
N CYS A 160 -6.44 10.57 -6.36
CA CYS A 160 -5.34 9.97 -5.60
C CYS A 160 -3.96 10.53 -5.96
N ASP A 161 -3.88 11.55 -6.84
CA ASP A 161 -2.62 12.13 -7.36
C ASP A 161 -1.68 11.06 -7.96
N ILE A 162 -2.27 10.12 -8.72
CA ILE A 162 -1.54 9.04 -9.39
C ILE A 162 -1.39 9.35 -10.87
N GLU A 163 -0.16 9.32 -11.37
CA GLU A 163 0.14 9.39 -12.79
C GLU A 163 -0.10 8.04 -13.46
N PHE A 164 -0.82 8.04 -14.57
CA PHE A 164 -1.03 6.86 -15.40
C PHE A 164 -0.28 6.97 -16.73
N LYS A 165 0.53 5.96 -17.01
CA LYS A 165 1.25 5.83 -18.28
C LYS A 165 0.83 4.55 -19.00
N GLU A 166 0.36 4.69 -20.24
CA GLU A 166 0.05 3.54 -21.10
C GLU A 166 1.33 2.82 -21.50
N LEU A 167 1.34 1.49 -21.37
CA LEU A 167 2.45 0.63 -21.80
C LEU A 167 2.20 0.09 -23.20
N PHE A 168 1.04 -0.48 -23.45
CA PHE A 168 0.61 -1.01 -24.74
C PHE A 168 -0.91 -1.25 -24.76
N THR A 169 -1.46 -1.39 -25.94
CA THR A 169 -2.86 -1.79 -26.16
C THR A 169 -2.88 -3.22 -26.71
N CYS A 170 -3.80 -4.05 -26.21
CA CYS A 170 -3.98 -5.42 -26.67
C CYS A 170 -5.47 -5.78 -26.76
N ASN A 171 -5.76 -6.79 -27.55
CA ASN A 171 -7.10 -7.38 -27.63
C ASN A 171 -7.31 -8.39 -26.51
N THR A 172 -8.53 -8.49 -26.01
CA THR A 172 -8.93 -9.54 -25.07
C THR A 172 -9.34 -10.78 -25.82
N TYR A 173 -8.81 -11.93 -25.40
CA TYR A 173 -9.13 -13.24 -25.99
C TYR A 173 -9.71 -14.15 -24.91
N VAL A 174 -10.66 -14.99 -25.32
CA VAL A 174 -11.25 -16.02 -24.47
C VAL A 174 -10.59 -17.35 -24.80
N TYR A 175 -10.07 -18.03 -23.77
CA TYR A 175 -9.58 -19.40 -23.91
C TYR A 175 -10.71 -20.37 -23.63
N LEU A 176 -11.04 -21.19 -24.62
CA LEU A 176 -12.06 -22.22 -24.52
C LEU A 176 -11.47 -23.59 -24.80
N TRP A 177 -11.99 -24.59 -24.13
CA TRP A 177 -11.72 -25.96 -24.48
C TRP A 177 -12.24 -26.24 -25.91
N LYS A 178 -11.45 -26.96 -26.75
CA LYS A 178 -11.80 -27.25 -28.18
C LYS A 178 -13.19 -27.79 -28.42
N LYS A 179 -13.75 -28.52 -27.47
CA LYS A 179 -15.13 -29.11 -27.56
C LYS A 179 -16.17 -28.28 -26.79
N HIS A 180 -15.84 -27.08 -26.35
CA HIS A 180 -16.82 -26.21 -25.69
C HIS A 180 -17.88 -25.76 -26.70
N PRO A 181 -19.19 -25.72 -26.32
CA PRO A 181 -20.27 -25.35 -27.23
C PRO A 181 -20.09 -24.00 -27.94
N LEU A 182 -19.31 -23.09 -27.36
CA LEU A 182 -19.02 -21.76 -27.92
C LEU A 182 -17.68 -21.71 -28.67
N ALA A 183 -17.02 -22.82 -28.92
CA ALA A 183 -15.71 -22.88 -29.62
C ALA A 183 -15.85 -23.06 -31.14
N GLY A 184 -17.07 -23.00 -31.71
CA GLY A 184 -17.37 -23.14 -33.12
C GLY A 184 -17.53 -21.82 -33.85
#